data_f98725b17f6cd993d3cf90624d07e4c7
#
_entry.id   f98725b17f6cd993d3cf90624d07e4c7
#
_cell.length_a   1.000
_cell.length_b   1.000
_cell.length_c   1.000
_cell.angle_alpha   90.00
_cell.angle_beta   90.00
_cell.angle_gamma   90.00
#
_symmetry.space_group_name_H-M   'P 1'
#
loop_
_entity.id
_entity.type
_entity.pdbx_description
1 polymer ?
#
loop_
_entity_poly.entity_id
_entity_poly.type
_entity_poly.pdbx_seq_one_letter_code
_entity_poly.pdbx_strand_id
1 'polypeptide(L)'
;MNQENKNKIAVIGHTKGIGKAIAKLYKKKGFEIVGLSRSNGYDLENNQEEIIKKLADCHLIVINAYAGRGQFELLKRIYGAFSYKNKKVAVITSTSGTPQGKDEDNISADYGWYCWHKENLIRYISELQEELFNKPLSVYDICPDVVDTDMIKGMWEGLPKLKTDEVADAVRYCFESPFNINKLVLQKNAT
;
A
#
# COMPACT_ATOMS: atom_id res chain seq x y z
N MET A 1 23.35 10.85 12.64
CA MET A 1 22.02 10.33 12.23
C MET A 1 21.61 9.35 13.30
N ASN A 2 20.60 9.71 14.10
CA ASN A 2 20.17 8.90 15.25
C ASN A 2 19.70 7.51 14.81
N GLN A 3 20.25 6.46 15.41
CA GLN A 3 19.86 5.05 15.17
C GLN A 3 18.41 4.73 15.59
N GLU A 4 17.77 5.61 16.37
CA GLU A 4 16.42 5.38 16.93
C GLU A 4 15.29 5.32 15.90
N ASN A 5 15.43 5.92 14.71
CA ASN A 5 14.35 5.97 13.70
C ASN A 5 14.32 4.80 12.71
N LYS A 6 15.32 3.90 12.75
CA LYS A 6 15.40 2.80 11.76
C LYS A 6 14.41 1.64 11.98
N ASN A 7 13.82 1.55 13.18
CA ASN A 7 12.99 0.42 13.56
C ASN A 7 11.48 0.74 13.68
N LYS A 8 11.02 1.82 13.01
CA LYS A 8 9.59 2.18 12.98
C LYS A 8 9.00 1.97 11.59
N ILE A 9 7.86 1.30 11.53
CA ILE A 9 7.05 1.16 10.33
C ILE A 9 5.64 1.69 10.57
N ALA A 10 5.19 2.58 9.71
CA ALA A 10 3.80 3.00 9.68
C ALA A 10 2.98 2.09 8.76
N VAL A 11 1.82 1.62 9.23
CA VAL A 11 0.89 0.82 8.43
C VAL A 11 -0.49 1.46 8.47
N ILE A 12 -0.86 2.11 7.37
CA ILE A 12 -2.17 2.72 7.20
C ILE A 12 -3.16 1.62 6.78
N GLY A 13 -4.15 1.34 7.64
CA GLY A 13 -5.07 0.21 7.49
C GLY A 13 -4.56 -1.09 8.11
N HIS A 14 -3.94 -1.01 9.29
CA HIS A 14 -3.25 -2.11 9.98
C HIS A 14 -4.17 -3.13 10.68
N THR A 15 -5.48 -2.90 10.76
CA THR A 15 -6.38 -3.66 11.65
C THR A 15 -6.87 -4.98 11.07
N LYS A 16 -6.95 -5.09 9.74
CA LYS A 16 -7.49 -6.27 9.02
C LYS A 16 -6.68 -6.59 7.76
N GLY A 17 -6.93 -7.76 7.19
CA GLY A 17 -6.42 -8.20 5.89
C GLY A 17 -4.91 -8.03 5.73
N ILE A 18 -4.50 -7.51 4.59
CA ILE A 18 -3.10 -7.31 4.19
C ILE A 18 -2.34 -6.45 5.22
N GLY A 19 -2.92 -5.32 5.65
CA GLY A 19 -2.25 -4.43 6.60
C GLY A 19 -2.00 -5.09 7.96
N LYS A 20 -2.91 -5.95 8.44
CA LYS A 20 -2.71 -6.74 9.66
C LYS A 20 -1.56 -7.75 9.50
N ALA A 21 -1.48 -8.41 8.35
CA ALA A 21 -0.39 -9.35 8.06
C ALA A 21 0.97 -8.64 8.03
N ILE A 22 1.06 -7.48 7.37
CA ILE A 22 2.27 -6.64 7.34
C ILE A 22 2.67 -6.21 8.76
N ALA A 23 1.74 -5.68 9.54
CA ALA A 23 2.01 -5.25 10.92
C ALA A 23 2.51 -6.42 11.79
N LYS A 24 1.91 -7.61 11.65
CA LYS A 24 2.34 -8.83 12.35
C LYS A 24 3.75 -9.27 11.94
N LEU A 25 4.06 -9.25 10.63
CA LEU A 25 5.36 -9.60 10.10
C LEU A 25 6.45 -8.69 10.68
N TYR A 26 6.26 -7.37 10.59
CA TYR A 26 7.25 -6.41 11.06
C TYR A 26 7.38 -6.36 12.58
N LYS A 27 6.29 -6.60 13.34
CA LYS A 27 6.36 -6.78 14.80
C LYS A 27 7.26 -7.97 15.19
N LYS A 28 7.15 -9.11 14.46
CA LYS A 28 8.02 -10.26 14.66
C LYS A 28 9.51 -9.96 14.34
N LYS A 29 9.76 -9.02 13.43
CA LYS A 29 11.12 -8.54 13.09
C LYS A 29 11.65 -7.48 14.06
N GLY A 30 10.94 -7.16 15.15
CA GLY A 30 11.36 -6.21 16.16
C GLY A 30 11.08 -4.74 15.83
N PHE A 31 10.23 -4.47 14.82
CA PHE A 31 9.84 -3.08 14.51
C PHE A 31 8.73 -2.58 15.45
N GLU A 32 8.82 -1.32 15.81
CA GLU A 32 7.70 -0.56 16.38
C GLU A 32 6.65 -0.30 15.28
N ILE A 33 5.41 -0.69 15.54
CA ILE A 33 4.31 -0.54 14.59
C ILE A 33 3.52 0.73 14.89
N VAL A 34 3.58 1.70 14.01
CA VAL A 34 2.72 2.89 14.01
C VAL A 34 1.48 2.56 13.17
N GLY A 35 0.49 1.94 13.81
CA GLY A 35 -0.76 1.55 13.15
C GLY A 35 -1.73 2.71 13.05
N LEU A 36 -2.18 3.05 11.83
CA LEU A 36 -3.11 4.15 11.55
C LEU A 36 -4.36 3.61 10.85
N SER A 37 -5.55 3.87 11.40
CA SER A 37 -6.82 3.40 10.85
C SER A 37 -7.98 4.23 11.39
N ARG A 38 -9.14 4.11 10.77
CA ARG A 38 -10.37 4.76 11.27
C ARG A 38 -10.72 4.37 12.71
N SER A 39 -10.46 3.13 13.10
CA SER A 39 -10.76 2.64 14.45
C SER A 39 -9.93 3.30 15.56
N ASN A 40 -8.82 3.94 15.23
CA ASN A 40 -7.99 4.71 16.17
C ASN A 40 -7.84 6.19 15.76
N GLY A 41 -8.82 6.72 15.02
CA GLY A 41 -8.96 8.15 14.74
C GLY A 41 -8.21 8.66 13.50
N TYR A 42 -7.65 7.78 12.66
CA TYR A 42 -6.93 8.17 11.45
C TYR A 42 -7.71 7.76 10.20
N ASP A 43 -8.47 8.72 9.67
CA ASP A 43 -9.24 8.56 8.45
C ASP A 43 -8.50 9.17 7.26
N LEU A 44 -8.39 8.39 6.16
CA LEU A 44 -7.69 8.84 4.94
C LEU A 44 -8.36 10.04 4.24
N GLU A 45 -9.64 10.24 4.46
CA GLU A 45 -10.37 11.36 3.83
C GLU A 45 -10.31 12.63 4.67
N ASN A 46 -10.24 12.51 6.02
CA ASN A 46 -10.44 13.65 6.91
C ASN A 46 -9.22 14.02 7.76
N ASN A 47 -8.24 13.12 7.97
CA ASN A 47 -7.15 13.33 8.95
C ASN A 47 -5.74 13.22 8.34
N GLN A 48 -5.57 13.56 7.06
CA GLN A 48 -4.29 13.34 6.39
C GLN A 48 -3.13 14.13 6.98
N GLU A 49 -3.37 15.33 7.51
CA GLU A 49 -2.32 16.13 8.16
C GLU A 49 -1.79 15.45 9.44
N GLU A 50 -2.70 14.91 10.25
CA GLU A 50 -2.32 14.17 11.45
C GLU A 50 -1.59 12.87 11.09
N ILE A 51 -2.01 12.20 10.01
CA ILE A 51 -1.29 11.05 9.46
C ILE A 51 0.14 11.46 9.09
N ILE A 52 0.35 12.53 8.31
CA ILE A 52 1.69 13.00 7.91
C ILE A 52 2.57 13.28 9.13
N LYS A 53 2.05 13.90 10.19
CA LYS A 53 2.79 14.10 11.44
C LYS A 53 3.29 12.79 12.04
N LYS A 54 2.44 11.75 12.06
CA LYS A 54 2.81 10.40 12.56
C LYS A 54 3.84 9.70 11.67
N LEU A 55 3.86 9.98 10.36
CA LEU A 55 4.81 9.40 9.43
C LEU A 55 6.22 10.01 9.53
N ALA A 56 6.37 11.16 10.17
CA ALA A 56 7.64 11.89 10.24
C ALA A 56 8.78 11.00 10.81
N ASP A 57 8.50 10.23 11.86
CA ASP A 57 9.47 9.37 12.54
C ASP A 57 9.58 7.94 11.96
N CYS A 58 8.78 7.61 10.93
CA CYS A 58 8.80 6.29 10.33
C CYS A 58 9.72 6.26 9.11
N HIS A 59 10.64 5.29 9.07
CA HIS A 59 11.46 5.06 7.87
C HIS A 59 10.70 4.25 6.80
N LEU A 60 9.90 3.29 7.23
CA LEU A 60 9.08 2.45 6.37
C LEU A 60 7.60 2.87 6.50
N ILE A 61 6.91 3.01 5.39
CA ILE A 61 5.52 3.44 5.33
C ILE A 61 4.76 2.48 4.39
N VAL A 62 3.58 2.01 4.82
CA VAL A 62 2.70 1.20 3.99
C VAL A 62 1.33 1.87 3.89
N ILE A 63 0.92 2.21 2.67
CA ILE A 63 -0.42 2.74 2.38
C ILE A 63 -1.28 1.57 1.88
N ASN A 64 -2.04 0.95 2.80
CA ASN A 64 -2.88 -0.21 2.49
C ASN A 64 -4.38 0.11 2.51
N ALA A 65 -4.86 0.97 3.42
CA ALA A 65 -6.27 1.28 3.51
C ALA A 65 -6.81 1.92 2.22
N TYR A 66 -7.98 1.45 1.78
CA TYR A 66 -8.74 2.08 0.71
C TYR A 66 -9.84 2.98 1.29
N ALA A 67 -9.93 4.20 0.79
CA ALA A 67 -11.00 5.16 1.04
C ALA A 67 -11.04 6.12 -0.17
N GLY A 68 -11.81 5.78 -1.20
CA GLY A 68 -11.93 6.58 -2.41
C GLY A 68 -10.57 7.09 -2.92
N ARG A 69 -10.42 8.40 -3.06
CA ARG A 69 -9.17 9.07 -3.46
C ARG A 69 -8.13 9.17 -2.34
N GLY A 70 -8.46 8.75 -1.11
CA GLY A 70 -7.62 8.98 0.06
C GLY A 70 -6.19 8.44 -0.06
N GLN A 71 -5.97 7.28 -0.72
CA GLN A 71 -4.62 6.76 -0.97
C GLN A 71 -3.81 7.71 -1.89
N PHE A 72 -4.41 8.18 -2.95
CA PHE A 72 -3.80 9.10 -3.92
C PHE A 72 -3.41 10.44 -3.24
N GLU A 73 -4.34 11.04 -2.52
CA GLU A 73 -4.10 12.32 -1.84
C GLU A 73 -3.04 12.19 -0.73
N LEU A 74 -3.07 11.07 0.03
CA LEU A 74 -2.03 10.83 1.04
C LEU A 74 -0.65 10.67 0.40
N LEU A 75 -0.53 9.94 -0.72
CA LEU A 75 0.75 9.77 -1.40
C LEU A 75 1.30 11.11 -1.91
N LYS A 76 0.45 12.00 -2.45
CA LYS A 76 0.84 13.37 -2.82
C LYS A 76 1.40 14.15 -1.63
N ARG A 77 0.74 14.08 -0.47
CA ARG A 77 1.21 14.75 0.75
C ARG A 77 2.53 14.15 1.26
N ILE A 78 2.69 12.83 1.19
CA ILE A 78 3.96 12.15 1.53
C ILE A 78 5.09 12.64 0.63
N TYR A 79 4.86 12.74 -0.67
CA TYR A 79 5.84 13.30 -1.61
C TYR A 79 6.22 14.73 -1.25
N GLY A 80 5.24 15.61 -1.04
CA GLY A 80 5.47 17.00 -0.65
C GLY A 80 6.27 17.15 0.65
N ALA A 81 5.97 16.29 1.64
CA ALA A 81 6.60 16.38 2.96
C ALA A 81 7.98 15.69 3.03
N PHE A 82 8.20 14.63 2.25
CA PHE A 82 9.31 13.70 2.47
C PHE A 82 10.17 13.38 1.24
N SER A 83 10.00 14.04 0.08
CA SER A 83 10.75 13.74 -1.15
C SER A 83 12.28 13.79 -0.97
N TYR A 84 12.76 14.57 -0.04
CA TYR A 84 14.20 14.68 0.31
C TYR A 84 14.57 13.95 1.62
N LYS A 85 13.73 13.02 2.07
CA LYS A 85 13.97 12.18 3.25
C LYS A 85 14.20 10.74 2.85
N ASN A 86 15.17 10.08 3.49
CA ASN A 86 15.40 8.65 3.26
C ASN A 86 14.26 7.83 3.88
N LYS A 87 13.21 7.61 3.10
CA LYS A 87 12.04 6.80 3.46
C LYS A 87 11.68 5.85 2.33
N LYS A 88 11.07 4.73 2.68
CA LYS A 88 10.52 3.74 1.74
C LYS A 88 9.01 3.65 1.92
N VAL A 89 8.26 3.80 0.85
CA VAL A 89 6.79 3.80 0.83
C VAL A 89 6.28 2.67 -0.06
N ALA A 90 5.61 1.68 0.50
CA ALA A 90 4.88 0.67 -0.27
C ALA A 90 3.40 1.08 -0.35
N VAL A 91 2.87 1.10 -1.55
CA VAL A 91 1.46 1.41 -1.82
C VAL A 91 0.77 0.14 -2.31
N ILE A 92 -0.25 -0.31 -1.59
CA ILE A 92 -1.05 -1.46 -2.02
C ILE A 92 -2.08 -0.98 -3.03
N THR A 93 -1.80 -1.25 -4.30
CA THR A 93 -2.71 -0.98 -5.42
C THR A 93 -3.61 -2.18 -5.70
N SER A 94 -3.91 -2.52 -6.93
CA SER A 94 -4.65 -3.72 -7.34
C SER A 94 -4.55 -3.92 -8.84
N THR A 95 -4.57 -5.16 -9.30
CA THR A 95 -4.74 -5.50 -10.74
C THR A 95 -6.05 -4.97 -11.31
N SER A 96 -7.08 -4.74 -10.47
CA SER A 96 -8.33 -4.07 -10.86
C SER A 96 -8.12 -2.65 -11.43
N GLY A 97 -7.00 -1.99 -11.12
CA GLY A 97 -6.61 -0.71 -11.72
C GLY A 97 -5.81 -0.85 -13.02
N THR A 98 -5.66 -2.07 -13.55
CA THR A 98 -4.96 -2.33 -14.83
C THR A 98 -5.97 -2.79 -15.89
N PRO A 99 -5.62 -2.70 -17.19
CA PRO A 99 -6.52 -3.19 -18.26
C PRO A 99 -6.94 -4.66 -18.09
N GLN A 100 -6.06 -5.50 -17.55
CA GLN A 100 -6.32 -6.94 -17.34
C GLN A 100 -7.30 -7.23 -16.19
N GLY A 101 -7.48 -6.30 -15.26
CA GLY A 101 -8.34 -6.47 -14.08
C GLY A 101 -9.76 -5.94 -14.26
N LYS A 102 -10.10 -5.41 -15.43
CA LYS A 102 -11.44 -4.91 -15.75
C LYS A 102 -12.26 -6.03 -16.36
N ASP A 103 -13.09 -6.66 -15.55
CA ASP A 103 -14.16 -7.56 -16.05
C ASP A 103 -15.33 -6.67 -16.52
N GLU A 104 -15.42 -6.45 -17.83
CA GLU A 104 -16.35 -5.47 -18.42
C GLU A 104 -17.82 -5.91 -18.32
N ASP A 105 -18.08 -7.20 -18.10
CA ASP A 105 -19.44 -7.74 -18.23
C ASP A 105 -20.29 -7.69 -16.95
N ASN A 106 -19.68 -7.40 -15.76
CA ASN A 106 -20.38 -7.44 -14.45
C ASN A 106 -19.92 -6.38 -13.44
N ILE A 107 -19.56 -5.19 -13.88
CA ILE A 107 -19.05 -4.15 -12.99
C ILE A 107 -20.21 -3.42 -12.30
N SER A 108 -20.37 -3.63 -10.99
CA SER A 108 -21.19 -2.71 -10.18
C SER A 108 -20.57 -1.30 -10.18
N ALA A 109 -21.42 -0.27 -10.02
CA ALA A 109 -20.94 1.12 -9.98
C ALA A 109 -19.83 1.31 -8.93
N ASP A 110 -19.97 0.69 -7.76
CA ASP A 110 -18.98 0.78 -6.68
C ASP A 110 -17.65 0.13 -7.06
N TYR A 111 -17.68 -1.01 -7.76
CA TYR A 111 -16.47 -1.65 -8.26
C TYR A 111 -15.82 -0.84 -9.39
N GLY A 112 -16.62 -0.24 -10.27
CA GLY A 112 -16.13 0.68 -11.30
C GLY A 112 -15.37 1.88 -10.71
N TRP A 113 -15.90 2.48 -9.63
CA TRP A 113 -15.20 3.54 -8.90
C TRP A 113 -13.90 3.05 -8.24
N TYR A 114 -13.92 1.85 -7.67
CA TYR A 114 -12.70 1.24 -7.12
C TYR A 114 -11.62 1.07 -8.18
N CYS A 115 -11.97 0.50 -9.35
CA CYS A 115 -11.05 0.34 -10.49
C CYS A 115 -10.46 1.68 -10.92
N TRP A 116 -11.32 2.71 -11.08
CA TRP A 116 -10.90 4.05 -11.48
C TRP A 116 -9.94 4.69 -10.47
N HIS A 117 -10.21 4.57 -9.16
CA HIS A 117 -9.29 5.07 -8.14
C HIS A 117 -7.94 4.35 -8.18
N LYS A 118 -7.94 3.03 -8.36
CA LYS A 118 -6.71 2.24 -8.44
C LYS A 118 -5.90 2.54 -9.69
N GLU A 119 -6.55 2.72 -10.85
CA GLU A 119 -5.91 3.12 -12.09
C GLU A 119 -5.21 4.49 -11.96
N ASN A 120 -5.90 5.49 -11.43
CA ASN A 120 -5.31 6.83 -11.21
C ASN A 120 -4.14 6.77 -10.22
N LEU A 121 -4.25 5.95 -9.17
CA LEU A 121 -3.17 5.77 -8.19
C LEU A 121 -1.94 5.12 -8.84
N ILE A 122 -2.12 4.06 -9.63
CA ILE A 122 -1.03 3.37 -10.35
C ILE A 122 -0.33 4.34 -11.32
N ARG A 123 -1.10 5.11 -12.09
CA ARG A 123 -0.53 6.08 -13.02
C ARG A 123 0.29 7.13 -12.26
N TYR A 124 -0.25 7.70 -11.19
CA TYR A 124 0.47 8.69 -10.39
C TYR A 124 1.74 8.12 -9.76
N ILE A 125 1.73 6.86 -9.29
CA ILE A 125 2.94 6.21 -8.75
C ILE A 125 4.02 6.13 -9.85
N SER A 126 3.65 5.74 -11.07
CA SER A 126 4.60 5.66 -12.19
C SER A 126 5.24 7.01 -12.51
N GLU A 127 4.43 8.08 -12.61
CA GLU A 127 4.91 9.45 -12.82
C GLU A 127 5.83 9.90 -11.67
N LEU A 128 5.43 9.59 -10.43
CA LEU A 128 6.19 9.94 -9.24
C LEU A 128 7.55 9.22 -9.16
N GLN A 129 7.62 7.97 -9.60
CA GLN A 129 8.86 7.19 -9.60
C GLN A 129 9.90 7.78 -10.57
N GLU A 130 9.49 8.35 -11.69
CA GLU A 130 10.37 9.08 -12.60
C GLU A 130 10.95 10.34 -11.92
N GLU A 131 10.10 11.12 -11.23
CA GLU A 131 10.55 12.30 -10.47
C GLU A 131 11.47 11.96 -9.29
N LEU A 132 11.36 10.76 -8.73
CA LEU A 132 12.13 10.31 -7.58
C LEU A 132 13.48 9.68 -7.95
N PHE A 133 13.83 9.56 -9.22
CA PHE A 133 15.01 8.84 -9.69
C PHE A 133 16.31 9.22 -8.96
N ASN A 134 16.48 10.49 -8.59
CA ASN A 134 17.66 11.00 -7.87
C ASN A 134 17.33 11.50 -6.45
N LYS A 135 16.21 11.06 -5.87
CA LYS A 135 15.79 11.46 -4.53
C LYS A 135 15.88 10.29 -3.55
N PRO A 136 16.06 10.58 -2.25
CA PRO A 136 16.20 9.53 -1.23
C PRO A 136 14.87 8.85 -0.84
N LEU A 137 13.73 9.38 -1.26
CA LEU A 137 12.42 8.74 -1.10
C LEU A 137 12.23 7.66 -2.16
N SER A 138 11.89 6.44 -1.75
CA SER A 138 11.52 5.36 -2.67
C SER A 138 10.03 5.03 -2.54
N VAL A 139 9.36 4.82 -3.67
CA VAL A 139 7.93 4.43 -3.73
C VAL A 139 7.80 3.15 -4.52
N TYR A 140 7.13 2.15 -3.94
CA TYR A 140 6.91 0.82 -4.51
C TYR A 140 5.43 0.59 -4.78
N ASP A 141 5.06 0.25 -6.01
CA ASP A 141 3.71 -0.21 -6.38
C ASP A 141 3.60 -1.71 -6.12
N ILE A 142 2.88 -2.10 -5.07
CA ILE A 142 2.54 -3.49 -4.81
C ILE A 142 1.12 -3.73 -5.34
N CYS A 143 1.04 -4.46 -6.44
CA CYS A 143 -0.17 -4.63 -7.24
C CYS A 143 -0.69 -6.07 -7.15
N PRO A 144 -1.37 -6.44 -6.06
CA PRO A 144 -1.94 -7.78 -5.92
C PRO A 144 -3.20 -7.94 -6.78
N ASP A 145 -3.40 -9.16 -7.22
CA ASP A 145 -4.67 -9.67 -7.73
C ASP A 145 -5.61 -10.00 -6.56
N VAL A 146 -6.51 -10.95 -6.71
CA VAL A 146 -7.49 -11.30 -5.69
C VAL A 146 -6.79 -11.81 -4.42
N VAL A 147 -6.99 -11.15 -3.29
CA VAL A 147 -6.41 -11.51 -1.99
C VAL A 147 -7.52 -11.95 -1.04
N ASP A 148 -7.35 -13.10 -0.40
CA ASP A 148 -8.31 -13.64 0.57
C ASP A 148 -8.42 -12.73 1.81
N THR A 149 -9.44 -11.88 1.79
CA THR A 149 -9.74 -10.90 2.83
C THR A 149 -11.24 -10.74 3.03
N ASP A 150 -11.66 -10.17 4.16
CA ASP A 150 -13.07 -9.87 4.43
C ASP A 150 -13.70 -8.95 3.35
N MET A 151 -12.89 -8.14 2.66
CA MET A 151 -13.36 -7.20 1.62
C MET A 151 -14.01 -7.92 0.44
N ILE A 152 -13.54 -9.13 0.11
CA ILE A 152 -13.98 -9.90 -1.05
C ILE A 152 -14.80 -11.14 -0.66
N LYS A 153 -15.24 -11.22 0.60
CA LYS A 153 -16.00 -12.38 1.09
C LYS A 153 -17.28 -12.57 0.28
N GLY A 154 -17.46 -13.77 -0.28
CA GLY A 154 -18.57 -14.10 -1.17
C GLY A 154 -18.37 -13.67 -2.64
N MET A 155 -17.20 -13.10 -2.97
CA MET A 155 -16.84 -12.71 -4.34
C MET A 155 -15.76 -13.63 -4.89
N TRP A 156 -15.76 -13.85 -6.21
CA TRP A 156 -14.77 -14.65 -6.92
C TRP A 156 -14.56 -16.04 -6.29
N GLU A 157 -15.66 -16.72 -5.97
CA GLU A 157 -15.62 -18.10 -5.48
C GLU A 157 -15.06 -19.03 -6.57
N GLY A 158 -14.17 -19.94 -6.16
CA GLY A 158 -13.50 -20.85 -7.11
C GLY A 158 -12.24 -20.30 -7.79
N LEU A 159 -11.94 -18.99 -7.68
CA LEU A 159 -10.69 -18.46 -8.19
C LEU A 159 -9.55 -18.63 -7.17
N PRO A 160 -8.31 -18.91 -7.63
CA PRO A 160 -7.14 -18.90 -6.77
C PRO A 160 -6.94 -17.51 -6.14
N LYS A 161 -6.79 -17.47 -4.81
CA LYS A 161 -6.61 -16.22 -4.07
C LYS A 161 -5.23 -16.18 -3.42
N LEU A 162 -4.60 -15.02 -3.46
CA LEU A 162 -3.39 -14.75 -2.67
C LEU A 162 -3.74 -14.75 -1.18
N LYS A 163 -2.84 -15.26 -0.34
CA LYS A 163 -2.93 -15.09 1.11
C LYS A 163 -2.39 -13.70 1.50
N THR A 164 -2.91 -13.12 2.56
CA THR A 164 -2.43 -11.83 3.08
C THR A 164 -0.96 -11.85 3.46
N ASP A 165 -0.44 -12.98 3.95
CA ASP A 165 0.96 -13.14 4.30
C ASP A 165 1.87 -13.14 3.05
N GLU A 166 1.40 -13.65 1.89
CA GLU A 166 2.14 -13.60 0.62
C GLU A 166 2.34 -12.14 0.16
N VAL A 167 1.32 -11.29 0.32
CA VAL A 167 1.43 -9.85 0.03
C VAL A 167 2.34 -9.14 1.04
N ALA A 168 2.30 -9.53 2.32
CA ALA A 168 3.21 -8.99 3.33
C ALA A 168 4.67 -9.34 3.04
N ASP A 169 4.96 -10.55 2.56
CA ASP A 169 6.30 -10.96 2.13
C ASP A 169 6.77 -10.18 0.90
N ALA A 170 5.88 -9.86 -0.05
CA ALA A 170 6.20 -9.02 -1.19
C ALA A 170 6.59 -7.59 -0.78
N VAL A 171 5.87 -7.00 0.18
CA VAL A 171 6.23 -5.69 0.78
C VAL A 171 7.60 -5.77 1.44
N ARG A 172 7.87 -6.82 2.21
CA ARG A 172 9.17 -7.05 2.83
C ARG A 172 10.27 -7.16 1.78
N TYR A 173 10.06 -7.93 0.72
CA TYR A 173 11.02 -8.08 -0.36
C TYR A 173 11.38 -6.73 -0.99
N CYS A 174 10.41 -5.87 -1.28
CA CYS A 174 10.67 -4.52 -1.81
C CYS A 174 11.47 -3.66 -0.83
N PHE A 175 11.14 -3.69 0.46
CA PHE A 175 11.84 -2.87 1.46
C PHE A 175 13.27 -3.34 1.75
N GLU A 176 13.54 -4.63 1.65
CA GLU A 176 14.86 -5.24 1.90
C GLU A 176 15.72 -5.33 0.64
N SER A 177 15.15 -5.13 -0.54
CA SER A 177 15.88 -5.16 -1.81
C SER A 177 16.99 -4.09 -1.86
N PRO A 178 18.17 -4.42 -2.42
CA PRO A 178 19.26 -3.46 -2.63
C PRO A 178 19.02 -2.54 -3.84
N PHE A 179 17.99 -2.80 -4.63
CA PHE A 179 17.60 -2.00 -5.81
C PHE A 179 16.16 -1.55 -5.72
N ASN A 180 15.80 -0.50 -6.46
CA ASN A 180 14.42 -0.04 -6.55
C ASN A 180 13.57 -1.03 -7.38
N ILE A 181 12.42 -1.40 -6.83
CA ILE A 181 11.39 -2.18 -7.51
C ILE A 181 10.21 -1.23 -7.76
N ASN A 182 10.07 -0.76 -8.98
CA ASN A 182 9.03 0.20 -9.31
C ASN A 182 7.63 -0.39 -9.13
N LYS A 183 7.42 -1.61 -9.63
CA LYS A 183 6.15 -2.31 -9.54
C LYS A 183 6.34 -3.81 -9.33
N LEU A 184 5.54 -4.39 -8.45
CA LEU A 184 5.47 -5.82 -8.21
C LEU A 184 4.03 -6.29 -8.35
N VAL A 185 3.73 -6.97 -9.45
CA VAL A 185 2.41 -7.59 -9.71
C VAL A 185 2.41 -8.99 -9.12
N LEU A 186 1.40 -9.28 -8.31
CA LEU A 186 1.25 -10.56 -7.63
C LEU A 186 -0.02 -11.25 -8.14
N GLN A 187 0.14 -12.45 -8.68
CA GLN A 187 -0.96 -13.28 -9.14
C GLN A 187 -0.79 -14.69 -8.61
N LYS A 188 -1.90 -15.35 -8.29
CA LYS A 188 -1.89 -16.75 -7.89
C LYS A 188 -1.90 -17.61 -9.15
N ASN A 189 -0.96 -18.54 -9.25
CA ASN A 189 -0.99 -19.54 -10.33
C ASN A 189 -2.24 -20.41 -10.19
N ALA A 190 -2.90 -20.69 -11.29
CA ALA A 190 -3.89 -21.77 -11.38
C ALA A 190 -3.12 -23.10 -11.14
N THR A 191 -3.48 -23.81 -10.09
CA THR A 191 -2.98 -25.17 -9.80
C THR A 191 -3.88 -26.19 -10.42
#